data_931e3e1233af2d880904970a0617a430
#
_entry.id   931e3e1233af2d880904970a0617a430
#
_cell.length_a   1.000
_cell.length_b   1.000
_cell.length_c   1.000
_cell.angle_alpha   90.00
_cell.angle_beta   90.00
_cell.angle_gamma   90.00
#
_symmetry.space_group_name_H-M   'P 1'
#
loop_
_entity.id
_entity.type
_entity.pdbx_description
1 polymer ?
#
loop_
_entity_poly.entity_id
_entity_poly.type
_entity_poly.pdbx_seq_one_letter_code
_entity_poly.pdbx_strand_id
1 'polypeptide(L)'
;ESITRGNWMNFPAIVWHGPTVRSIGFQPDYQVVQDLALALDVCRAGGSLVIDDEVVFDYRRHSSSVSSWRAVDGSRFIEERAFFHALVDDFRARGWTRAARAAKWHLSSRINAATKLPSAAIARDGRSLRTLARHAFRP
;
A
#
# COMPACT_ATOMS: atom_id res chain seq x y z
N GLU A 1 6.33 8.60 -7.36
CA GLU A 1 7.30 7.49 -7.35
C GLU A 1 7.61 7.03 -5.92
N SER A 2 7.97 7.90 -4.97
CA SER A 2 8.36 7.47 -3.61
C SER A 2 7.27 6.66 -2.92
N ILE A 3 6.03 7.11 -2.97
CA ILE A 3 4.86 6.43 -2.38
C ILE A 3 4.62 5.04 -3.00
N THR A 4 4.91 4.88 -4.30
CA THR A 4 4.74 3.59 -4.99
C THR A 4 5.90 2.61 -4.75
N ARG A 5 7.03 3.08 -4.27
CA ARG A 5 8.12 2.20 -3.80
C ARG A 5 7.81 1.58 -2.44
N GLY A 6 7.09 2.29 -1.60
CA GLY A 6 6.64 1.83 -0.30
C GLY A 6 5.73 2.88 0.34
N ASN A 7 4.61 2.46 0.89
CA ASN A 7 3.73 3.37 1.64
C ASN A 7 4.41 3.75 2.96
N TRP A 8 5.08 4.89 2.95
CA TRP A 8 5.73 5.49 4.13
C TRP A 8 4.80 6.44 4.88
N MET A 9 3.61 6.73 4.33
CA MET A 9 2.64 7.61 4.95
C MET A 9 1.89 6.89 6.07
N ASN A 10 1.67 7.61 7.16
CA ASN A 10 0.74 7.20 8.20
C ASN A 10 -0.54 8.03 8.06
N PHE A 11 -1.65 7.40 7.70
CA PHE A 11 -2.91 8.10 7.45
C PHE A 11 -3.30 9.12 8.54
N PRO A 12 -3.19 8.79 9.85
CA PRO A 12 -3.52 9.74 10.92
C PRO A 12 -2.60 10.97 10.99
N ALA A 13 -1.43 10.94 10.36
CA ALA A 13 -0.49 12.06 10.31
C ALA A 13 -0.69 12.95 9.07
N ILE A 14 -1.75 12.74 8.29
CA ILE A 14 -2.00 13.48 7.07
C ILE A 14 -3.13 14.48 7.29
N VAL A 15 -2.85 15.75 7.01
CA VAL A 15 -3.88 16.79 6.91
C VAL A 15 -4.31 16.91 5.45
N TRP A 16 -5.58 16.72 5.21
CA TRP A 16 -6.16 16.71 3.88
C TRP A 16 -6.86 18.00 3.52
N HIS A 17 -6.66 18.48 2.30
CA HIS A 17 -7.49 19.58 1.77
C HIS A 17 -8.91 19.07 1.55
N GLY A 18 -9.84 19.49 2.40
CA GLY A 18 -11.20 18.97 2.46
C GLY A 18 -11.97 19.00 1.12
N PRO A 19 -11.95 20.10 0.35
CA PRO A 19 -12.60 20.14 -0.96
C PRO A 19 -12.07 19.06 -1.92
N THR A 20 -10.76 18.86 -1.98
CA THR A 20 -10.13 17.83 -2.83
C THR A 20 -10.56 16.42 -2.43
N VAL A 21 -10.52 16.10 -1.13
CA VAL A 21 -10.93 14.78 -0.65
C VAL A 21 -12.42 14.52 -0.92
N ARG A 22 -13.28 15.52 -0.73
CA ARG A 22 -14.72 15.38 -1.03
C ARG A 22 -14.99 15.17 -2.51
N SER A 23 -14.20 15.76 -3.41
CA SER A 23 -14.38 15.57 -4.85
C SER A 23 -13.86 14.23 -5.37
N ILE A 24 -12.82 13.68 -4.75
CA ILE A 24 -12.19 12.41 -5.14
C ILE A 24 -12.88 11.24 -4.43
N GLY A 25 -13.05 11.31 -3.11
CA GLY A 25 -13.62 10.26 -2.28
C GLY A 25 -12.66 9.08 -2.05
N PHE A 26 -13.05 8.21 -1.12
CA PHE A 26 -12.38 6.94 -0.92
C PHE A 26 -12.89 5.90 -1.92
N GLN A 27 -12.01 5.03 -2.38
CA GLN A 27 -12.38 3.89 -3.24
C GLN A 27 -12.92 2.75 -2.35
N PRO A 28 -14.22 2.38 -2.46
CA PRO A 28 -14.86 1.42 -1.54
C PRO A 28 -14.33 0.00 -1.71
N ASP A 29 -13.74 -0.31 -2.87
CA ASP A 29 -13.23 -1.65 -3.20
C ASP A 29 -11.95 -2.01 -2.43
N TYR A 30 -11.28 -1.02 -1.87
CA TYR A 30 -10.05 -1.23 -1.08
C TYR A 30 -10.32 -1.11 0.41
N GLN A 31 -9.72 -2.01 1.19
CA GLN A 31 -9.83 -1.99 2.64
C GLN A 31 -8.49 -1.75 3.35
N VAL A 32 -7.40 -2.11 2.70
CA VAL A 32 -6.05 -1.97 3.27
C VAL A 32 -5.27 -0.84 2.62
N VAL A 33 -5.47 -0.63 1.31
CA VAL A 33 -4.73 0.40 0.54
C VAL A 33 -5.56 1.66 0.29
N GLN A 34 -6.66 1.87 0.99
CA GLN A 34 -7.55 3.03 0.81
C GLN A 34 -6.84 4.38 0.95
N ASP A 35 -5.98 4.50 1.96
CA ASP A 35 -5.19 5.69 2.24
C ASP A 35 -4.18 5.97 1.11
N LEU A 36 -3.50 4.92 0.67
CA LEU A 36 -2.57 4.99 -0.45
C LEU A 36 -3.28 5.33 -1.77
N ALA A 37 -4.44 4.71 -2.01
CA ALA A 37 -5.26 4.98 -3.18
C ALA A 37 -5.69 6.46 -3.22
N LEU A 38 -6.23 6.98 -2.12
CA LEU A 38 -6.63 8.38 -2.03
C LEU A 38 -5.46 9.33 -2.29
N ALA A 39 -4.30 9.09 -1.67
CA ALA A 39 -3.12 9.93 -1.88
C ALA A 39 -2.64 9.92 -3.34
N LEU A 40 -2.68 8.76 -3.99
CA LEU A 40 -2.34 8.65 -5.41
C LEU A 40 -3.38 9.31 -6.30
N ASP A 41 -4.66 9.22 -5.97
CA ASP A 41 -5.72 9.89 -6.72
C ASP A 41 -5.63 11.42 -6.61
N VAL A 42 -5.26 11.95 -5.45
CA VAL A 42 -4.94 13.38 -5.29
C VAL A 42 -3.78 13.77 -6.23
N CYS A 43 -2.70 13.00 -6.25
CA CYS A 43 -1.57 13.24 -7.15
C CYS A 43 -1.97 13.14 -8.63
N ARG A 44 -2.83 12.17 -8.99
CA ARG A 44 -3.34 11.97 -10.36
C ARG A 44 -4.23 13.12 -10.83
N ALA A 45 -4.93 13.75 -9.90
CA ALA A 45 -5.72 14.95 -10.13
C ALA A 45 -4.89 16.25 -10.19
N GLY A 46 -3.56 16.16 -10.12
CA GLY A 46 -2.65 17.31 -10.15
C GLY A 46 -2.38 17.93 -8.78
N GLY A 47 -2.82 17.30 -7.71
CA GLY A 47 -2.52 17.72 -6.34
C GLY A 47 -1.07 17.47 -5.95
N SER A 48 -0.63 18.15 -4.90
CA SER A 48 0.71 18.02 -4.32
C SER A 48 0.65 17.53 -2.89
N LEU A 49 1.73 16.88 -2.45
CA LEU A 49 1.97 16.47 -1.08
C LEU A 49 3.08 17.34 -0.51
N VAL A 50 2.78 18.03 0.58
CA VAL A 50 3.77 18.79 1.36
C VAL A 50 4.17 17.94 2.54
N ILE A 51 5.49 17.84 2.80
CA ILE A 51 6.05 17.13 3.95
C ILE A 51 6.57 18.17 4.90
N ASP A 52 6.18 18.06 6.17
CA ASP A 52 6.71 18.86 7.28
C ASP A 52 7.60 17.97 8.12
N ASP A 53 8.74 18.50 8.57
CA ASP A 53 9.69 17.77 9.40
C ASP A 53 9.35 17.87 10.91
N GLU A 54 8.31 18.64 11.26
CA GLU A 54 7.85 18.73 12.65
C GLU A 54 7.15 17.45 13.09
N VAL A 55 7.51 16.95 14.28
CA VAL A 55 6.87 15.75 14.86
C VAL A 55 5.52 16.13 15.44
N VAL A 56 4.45 15.84 14.71
CA VAL A 56 3.07 16.19 15.08
C VAL A 56 2.21 14.98 15.47
N PHE A 57 2.78 13.77 15.41
CA PHE A 57 2.01 12.54 15.60
C PHE A 57 2.83 11.40 16.20
N ASP A 58 2.31 10.78 17.26
CA ASP A 58 2.84 9.56 17.87
C ASP A 58 2.02 8.34 17.47
N TYR A 59 2.64 7.39 16.77
CA TYR A 59 1.97 6.18 16.28
C TYR A 59 2.06 5.03 17.28
N ARG A 60 0.97 4.78 18.03
CA ARG A 60 0.88 3.61 18.90
C ARG A 60 0.60 2.34 18.11
N ARG A 61 1.53 1.40 18.17
CA ARG A 61 1.35 0.07 17.59
C ARG A 61 0.80 -0.93 18.59
N HIS A 62 -0.18 -1.74 18.15
CA HIS A 62 -0.72 -2.84 18.94
C HIS A 62 -1.07 -4.02 18.00
N SER A 63 -1.03 -5.25 18.55
CA SER A 63 -1.22 -6.48 17.80
C SER A 63 -2.65 -6.68 17.26
N SER A 64 -3.65 -6.02 17.87
CA SER A 64 -5.05 -6.11 17.47
C SER A 64 -5.45 -5.16 16.33
N SER A 65 -4.51 -4.47 15.70
CA SER A 65 -4.83 -3.61 14.53
C SER A 65 -5.24 -4.45 13.32
N VAL A 66 -6.21 -3.95 12.53
CA VAL A 66 -6.72 -4.62 11.31
C VAL A 66 -5.58 -4.93 10.34
N SER A 67 -4.65 -4.01 10.15
CA SER A 67 -3.49 -4.20 9.29
C SER A 67 -2.54 -5.29 9.78
N SER A 68 -2.49 -5.55 11.08
CA SER A 68 -1.62 -6.58 11.66
C SER A 68 -2.15 -7.99 11.36
N TRP A 69 -3.42 -8.28 11.63
CA TRP A 69 -3.95 -9.63 11.40
C TRP A 69 -4.14 -9.94 9.91
N ARG A 70 -4.52 -8.96 9.07
CA ARG A 70 -4.61 -9.16 7.61
C ARG A 70 -3.24 -9.38 6.95
N ALA A 71 -2.16 -8.95 7.57
CA ALA A 71 -0.82 -9.28 7.11
C ALA A 71 -0.45 -10.74 7.41
N VAL A 72 -1.05 -11.36 8.44
CA VAL A 72 -0.79 -12.74 8.82
C VAL A 72 -1.48 -13.72 7.88
N ASP A 73 -2.75 -13.49 7.52
CA ASP A 73 -3.53 -14.36 6.63
C ASP A 73 -3.19 -14.17 5.14
N GLY A 74 -2.39 -13.16 4.81
CA GLY A 74 -1.96 -12.87 3.44
C GLY A 74 -2.99 -12.10 2.59
N SER A 75 -4.21 -11.84 3.09
CA SER A 75 -5.26 -11.15 2.35
C SER A 75 -4.86 -9.73 1.93
N ARG A 76 -4.12 -9.04 2.80
CA ARG A 76 -3.52 -7.74 2.50
C ARG A 76 -2.71 -7.75 1.21
N PHE A 77 -1.89 -8.75 1.01
CA PHE A 77 -0.98 -8.82 -0.15
C PHE A 77 -1.69 -9.11 -1.46
N ILE A 78 -2.86 -9.75 -1.41
CA ILE A 78 -3.72 -9.93 -2.59
C ILE A 78 -4.24 -8.58 -3.06
N GLU A 79 -4.76 -7.76 -2.15
CA GLU A 79 -5.27 -6.43 -2.44
C GLU A 79 -4.15 -5.49 -2.91
N GLU A 80 -3.02 -5.44 -2.19
CA GLU A 80 -1.85 -4.64 -2.59
C GLU A 80 -1.37 -5.00 -4.00
N ARG A 81 -1.30 -6.29 -4.34
CA ARG A 81 -0.89 -6.75 -5.66
C ARG A 81 -1.85 -6.27 -6.75
N ALA A 82 -3.15 -6.47 -6.56
CA ALA A 82 -4.17 -6.05 -7.53
C ALA A 82 -4.12 -4.54 -7.74
N PHE A 83 -4.01 -3.78 -6.66
CA PHE A 83 -3.89 -2.33 -6.68
C PHE A 83 -2.66 -1.85 -7.47
N PHE A 84 -1.47 -2.36 -7.14
CA PHE A 84 -0.26 -1.93 -7.83
C PHE A 84 -0.27 -2.30 -9.32
N HIS A 85 -0.79 -3.47 -9.69
CA HIS A 85 -0.91 -3.86 -11.09
C HIS A 85 -1.86 -2.93 -11.87
N ALA A 86 -3.00 -2.56 -11.28
CA ALA A 86 -3.94 -1.63 -11.90
C ALA A 86 -3.32 -0.24 -12.19
N LEU A 87 -2.37 0.18 -11.36
CA LEU A 87 -1.70 1.48 -11.54
C LEU A 87 -0.64 1.51 -12.65
N VAL A 88 -0.11 0.36 -13.09
CA VAL A 88 1.02 0.31 -14.01
C VAL A 88 0.71 0.99 -15.34
N ASP A 89 -0.43 0.64 -15.93
CA ASP A 89 -0.79 1.14 -17.26
C ASP A 89 -1.26 2.60 -17.21
N ASP A 90 -1.99 3.00 -16.16
CA ASP A 90 -2.33 4.40 -15.94
C ASP A 90 -1.09 5.28 -15.79
N PHE A 91 -0.11 4.85 -14.99
CA PHE A 91 1.13 5.61 -14.82
C PHE A 91 1.97 5.66 -16.11
N ARG A 92 1.96 4.62 -16.92
CA ARG A 92 2.59 4.65 -18.24
C ARG A 92 1.92 5.64 -19.17
N ALA A 93 0.59 5.63 -19.23
CA ALA A 93 -0.18 6.56 -20.07
C ALA A 93 0.06 8.03 -19.67
N ARG A 94 0.34 8.30 -18.40
CA ARG A 94 0.70 9.63 -17.88
C ARG A 94 2.18 9.99 -18.07
N GLY A 95 3.00 9.11 -18.62
CA GLY A 95 4.45 9.31 -18.72
C GLY A 95 5.21 9.16 -17.40
N TRP A 96 4.57 8.66 -16.35
CA TRP A 96 5.18 8.45 -15.03
C TRP A 96 5.95 7.11 -14.97
N THR A 97 6.92 6.95 -15.85
CA THR A 97 7.63 5.68 -16.10
C THR A 97 8.31 5.11 -14.85
N ARG A 98 8.87 5.97 -13.98
CA ARG A 98 9.51 5.55 -12.74
C ARG A 98 8.48 5.05 -11.72
N ALA A 99 7.32 5.72 -11.62
CA ALA A 99 6.22 5.29 -10.76
C ALA A 99 5.60 3.98 -11.27
N ALA A 100 5.41 3.83 -12.58
CA ALA A 100 4.95 2.59 -13.21
C ALA A 100 5.90 1.42 -12.93
N ARG A 101 7.22 1.64 -13.00
CA ARG A 101 8.23 0.62 -12.66
C ARG A 101 8.15 0.25 -11.18
N ALA A 102 8.04 1.24 -10.29
CA ALA A 102 7.91 1.01 -8.86
C ALA A 102 6.64 0.23 -8.52
N ALA A 103 5.50 0.57 -9.13
CA ALA A 103 4.23 -0.15 -8.98
C ALA A 103 4.34 -1.59 -9.50
N LYS A 104 4.92 -1.81 -10.69
CA LYS A 104 5.10 -3.15 -11.25
C LYS A 104 5.87 -4.07 -10.31
N TRP A 105 6.93 -3.58 -9.72
CA TRP A 105 7.76 -4.39 -8.83
C TRP A 105 7.27 -4.41 -7.38
N HIS A 106 6.56 -3.38 -6.92
CA HIS A 106 6.06 -3.19 -5.54
C HIS A 106 6.94 -3.86 -4.48
N LEU A 107 8.24 -3.60 -4.56
CA LEU A 107 9.30 -4.36 -3.90
C LEU A 107 9.17 -4.37 -2.37
N SER A 108 8.79 -3.26 -1.75
CA SER A 108 8.61 -3.17 -0.29
C SER A 108 7.50 -4.10 0.20
N SER A 109 6.38 -4.20 -0.54
CA SER A 109 5.30 -5.13 -0.24
C SER A 109 5.75 -6.59 -0.36
N ARG A 110 6.52 -6.91 -1.41
CA ARG A 110 7.07 -8.25 -1.62
C ARG A 110 8.07 -8.65 -0.53
N ILE A 111 8.96 -7.75 -0.12
CA ILE A 111 9.87 -7.98 1.00
C ILE A 111 9.07 -8.21 2.29
N ASN A 112 8.06 -7.37 2.54
CA ASN A 112 7.20 -7.54 3.71
C ASN A 112 6.50 -8.91 3.71
N ALA A 113 5.98 -9.38 2.59
CA ALA A 113 5.41 -10.72 2.47
C ALA A 113 6.45 -11.82 2.76
N ALA A 114 7.67 -11.67 2.24
CA ALA A 114 8.76 -12.62 2.47
C ALA A 114 9.12 -12.75 3.96
N THR A 115 9.10 -11.63 4.72
CA THR A 115 9.35 -11.67 6.18
C THR A 115 8.28 -12.42 6.98
N LYS A 116 7.10 -12.68 6.40
CA LYS A 116 6.01 -13.43 7.05
C LYS A 116 6.06 -14.94 6.76
N LEU A 117 6.85 -15.38 5.78
CA LEU A 117 6.96 -16.81 5.42
C LEU A 117 7.38 -17.72 6.58
N PRO A 118 8.40 -17.36 7.40
CA PRO A 118 8.79 -18.23 8.51
C PRO A 118 7.66 -18.48 9.52
N SER A 119 6.92 -17.43 9.89
CA SER A 119 5.81 -17.58 10.84
C SER A 119 4.65 -18.40 10.27
N ALA A 120 4.32 -18.24 8.99
CA ALA A 120 3.31 -19.06 8.31
C ALA A 120 3.75 -20.54 8.21
N ALA A 121 5.02 -20.80 7.98
CA ALA A 121 5.59 -22.15 7.96
C ALA A 121 5.53 -22.82 9.34
N ILE A 122 5.91 -22.12 10.41
CA ILE A 122 5.84 -22.60 11.80
C ILE A 122 4.37 -22.89 12.19
N ALA A 123 3.44 -22.02 11.80
CA ALA A 123 2.00 -22.20 12.03
C ALA A 123 1.38 -23.33 11.18
N ARG A 124 2.14 -23.93 10.25
CA ARG A 124 1.67 -24.93 9.27
C ARG A 124 0.46 -24.48 8.45
N ASP A 125 0.29 -23.17 8.27
CA ASP A 125 -0.76 -22.59 7.46
C ASP A 125 -0.39 -22.60 5.96
N GLY A 126 -0.71 -23.70 5.30
CA GLY A 126 -0.38 -23.91 3.90
C GLY A 126 -1.10 -22.93 2.95
N ARG A 127 -2.22 -22.30 3.35
CA ARG A 127 -2.94 -21.29 2.55
C ARG A 127 -2.15 -19.98 2.59
N SER A 128 -1.88 -19.46 3.77
CA SER A 128 -1.09 -18.23 3.95
C SER A 128 0.30 -18.37 3.37
N LEU A 129 0.96 -19.51 3.57
CA LEU A 129 2.28 -19.79 3.00
C LEU A 129 2.30 -19.67 1.47
N ARG A 130 1.32 -20.26 0.78
CA ARG A 130 1.19 -20.16 -0.69
C ARG A 130 0.92 -18.72 -1.16
N THR A 131 0.02 -18.01 -0.48
CA THR A 131 -0.31 -16.62 -0.80
C THR A 131 0.90 -15.70 -0.65
N LEU A 132 1.58 -15.79 0.49
CA LEU A 132 2.78 -15.00 0.79
C LEU A 132 3.93 -15.32 -0.19
N ALA A 133 4.19 -16.60 -0.47
CA ALA A 133 5.22 -17.00 -1.42
C ALA A 133 4.92 -16.52 -2.85
N ARG A 134 3.66 -16.64 -3.29
CA ARG A 134 3.24 -16.12 -4.59
C ARG A 134 3.46 -14.62 -4.69
N HIS A 135 3.10 -13.86 -3.65
CA HIS A 135 3.29 -12.42 -3.64
C HIS A 135 4.76 -12.03 -3.57
N ALA A 136 5.55 -12.71 -2.75
CA ALA A 136 6.97 -12.40 -2.58
C ALA A 136 7.81 -12.65 -3.85
N PHE A 137 7.53 -13.74 -4.58
CA PHE A 137 8.42 -14.22 -5.65
C PHE A 137 7.87 -14.08 -7.07
N ARG A 138 6.60 -13.80 -7.25
CA ARG A 138 6.00 -13.58 -8.57
C ARG A 138 5.57 -12.11 -8.74
N PRO A 139 6.18 -11.36 -9.67
CA PRO A 139 5.78 -9.98 -9.98
C PRO A 139 4.40 -9.92 -10.63
#